data_7d62c537eff0dfcf773d5ea8eadb3f12
#
_entry.id   7d62c537eff0dfcf773d5ea8eadb3f12
#
_cell.length_a   1.000
_cell.length_b   1.000
_cell.length_c   1.000
_cell.angle_alpha   90.00
_cell.angle_beta   90.00
_cell.angle_gamma   90.00
#
_symmetry.space_group_name_H-M   'P 1'
#
loop_
_entity.id
_entity.type
_entity.pdbx_description
1 polymer ?
#
loop_
_entity_poly.entity_id
_entity_poly.type
_entity_poly.pdbx_seq_one_letter_code
_entity_poly.pdbx_strand_id
1 'polypeptide(L)'
;DKEIMFWGDVILNHPDLINTIDKDAICLNWNYWCGVEEKDTKIIAESGRKQYVCPGVGGWSHLMNLMDNAFENIYRMISYGVKYDAIGVLNTNWGDYGHINLLSSSIPGMIYGAALSWNPSIEKDFNKMYKDISILEFGDSSGTLVSLLAELSKSQEFGWSELVIWKEKFNTNEHIKNELIRKMKTAKIHELKEQQEKILKIEEKLENLSHDTKDTKSKEIIQEFIV
;
A
#
# COMPACT_ATOMS: atom_id res chain seq x y z
N ASP A 1 -21.55 -27.03 2.15
CA ASP A 1 -20.71 -26.63 0.99
C ASP A 1 -19.97 -25.36 1.36
N LYS A 2 -18.68 -25.31 1.03
CA LYS A 2 -17.84 -24.13 1.24
C LYS A 2 -17.21 -23.72 -0.09
N GLU A 3 -17.17 -22.45 -0.36
CA GLU A 3 -16.42 -21.92 -1.50
C GLU A 3 -14.91 -22.00 -1.21
N ILE A 4 -14.15 -22.37 -2.22
CA ILE A 4 -12.69 -22.45 -2.15
C ILE A 4 -12.12 -21.19 -2.79
N MET A 5 -11.21 -20.54 -2.10
CA MET A 5 -10.42 -19.41 -2.60
C MET A 5 -8.94 -19.75 -2.55
N PHE A 6 -8.16 -19.28 -3.52
CA PHE A 6 -6.73 -19.49 -3.56
C PHE A 6 -6.00 -18.24 -4.08
N TRP A 7 -4.78 -18.03 -3.64
CA TRP A 7 -3.93 -16.94 -4.11
C TRP A 7 -3.40 -17.24 -5.52
N GLY A 8 -3.54 -16.27 -6.43
CA GLY A 8 -3.38 -16.47 -7.87
C GLY A 8 -1.94 -16.49 -8.39
N ASP A 9 -0.94 -16.18 -7.57
CA ASP A 9 0.45 -16.00 -8.02
C ASP A 9 1.03 -17.23 -8.72
N VAL A 10 0.82 -18.42 -8.17
CA VAL A 10 1.36 -19.67 -8.77
C VAL A 10 0.71 -19.94 -10.12
N ILE A 11 -0.62 -19.81 -10.23
CA ILE A 11 -1.31 -20.12 -11.48
C ILE A 11 -1.06 -19.05 -12.56
N LEU A 12 -0.85 -17.80 -12.16
CA LEU A 12 -0.51 -16.72 -13.09
C LEU A 12 0.92 -16.85 -13.65
N ASN A 13 1.82 -17.54 -12.94
CA ASN A 13 3.13 -17.93 -13.47
C ASN A 13 3.03 -19.15 -14.42
N HIS A 14 1.92 -19.89 -14.40
CA HIS A 14 1.66 -21.06 -15.24
C HIS A 14 0.24 -20.98 -15.87
N PRO A 15 -0.05 -19.95 -16.68
CA PRO A 15 -1.39 -19.68 -17.17
C PRO A 15 -1.96 -20.79 -18.07
N ASP A 16 -1.10 -21.62 -18.67
CA ASP A 16 -1.45 -22.82 -19.41
C ASP A 16 -2.19 -23.87 -18.55
N LEU A 17 -1.92 -23.87 -17.25
CA LEU A 17 -2.55 -24.78 -16.28
C LEU A 17 -3.87 -24.25 -15.68
N ILE A 18 -4.27 -23.02 -15.98
CA ILE A 18 -5.43 -22.40 -15.36
C ILE A 18 -6.72 -23.23 -15.55
N ASN A 19 -6.84 -23.94 -16.67
CA ASN A 19 -7.98 -24.80 -16.98
C ASN A 19 -8.01 -26.11 -16.18
N THR A 20 -6.94 -26.47 -15.48
CA THR A 20 -6.88 -27.64 -14.59
C THR A 20 -7.46 -27.37 -13.20
N ILE A 21 -7.59 -26.10 -12.82
CA ILE A 21 -8.18 -25.70 -11.54
C ILE A 21 -9.71 -25.86 -11.62
N ASP A 22 -10.32 -26.21 -10.50
CA ASP A 22 -11.78 -26.26 -10.41
C ASP A 22 -12.38 -24.89 -10.82
N LYS A 23 -13.37 -24.96 -11.71
CA LYS A 23 -14.04 -23.76 -12.25
C LYS A 23 -14.79 -22.95 -11.20
N ASP A 24 -15.21 -23.60 -10.10
CA ASP A 24 -15.93 -22.97 -9.01
C ASP A 24 -14.97 -22.35 -7.95
N ALA A 25 -13.67 -22.65 -8.02
CA ALA A 25 -12.67 -22.01 -7.16
C ALA A 25 -12.45 -20.54 -7.57
N ILE A 26 -12.38 -19.68 -6.57
CA ILE A 26 -12.24 -18.24 -6.75
C ILE A 26 -10.75 -17.88 -6.67
N CYS A 27 -10.24 -17.19 -7.68
CA CYS A 27 -8.87 -16.71 -7.71
C CYS A 27 -8.75 -15.36 -6.98
N LEU A 28 -7.88 -15.29 -5.99
CA LEU A 28 -7.47 -14.05 -5.34
C LEU A 28 -6.28 -13.47 -6.12
N ASN A 29 -6.59 -12.61 -7.08
CA ASN A 29 -5.63 -11.98 -7.98
C ASN A 29 -5.00 -10.77 -7.28
N TRP A 30 -3.79 -10.95 -6.74
CA TRP A 30 -3.10 -9.93 -5.99
C TRP A 30 -1.94 -9.28 -6.77
N ASN A 31 -1.80 -7.99 -6.58
CA ASN A 31 -0.63 -7.23 -6.99
C ASN A 31 -0.57 -5.94 -6.18
N TYR A 32 0.62 -5.50 -5.79
CA TYR A 32 0.82 -4.34 -4.89
C TYR A 32 1.66 -3.24 -5.51
N TRP A 33 1.98 -3.36 -6.78
CA TRP A 33 2.78 -2.38 -7.51
C TRP A 33 1.91 -1.30 -8.16
N CYS A 34 2.30 -0.03 -8.01
CA CYS A 34 1.59 1.09 -8.63
C CYS A 34 1.54 1.02 -10.16
N GLY A 35 2.50 0.36 -10.78
CA GLY A 35 2.56 0.11 -12.23
C GLY A 35 1.89 -1.18 -12.67
N VAL A 36 1.03 -1.80 -11.84
CA VAL A 36 0.32 -3.03 -12.22
C VAL A 36 -0.42 -2.86 -13.54
N GLU A 37 -0.33 -3.87 -14.39
CA GLU A 37 -1.02 -3.95 -15.67
C GLU A 37 -2.26 -4.87 -15.58
N GLU A 38 -3.16 -4.73 -16.54
CA GLU A 38 -4.41 -5.51 -16.56
C GLU A 38 -4.26 -6.98 -16.97
N LYS A 39 -3.06 -7.38 -17.42
CA LYS A 39 -2.78 -8.69 -17.99
C LYS A 39 -3.28 -9.85 -17.15
N ASP A 40 -2.98 -9.88 -15.89
CA ASP A 40 -3.33 -11.00 -15.01
C ASP A 40 -4.82 -11.08 -14.75
N THR A 41 -5.47 -9.92 -14.53
CA THR A 41 -6.92 -9.83 -14.40
C THR A 41 -7.63 -10.32 -15.65
N LYS A 42 -7.10 -9.98 -16.83
CA LYS A 42 -7.60 -10.41 -18.12
C LYS A 42 -7.48 -11.93 -18.32
N ILE A 43 -6.30 -12.51 -18.01
CA ILE A 43 -6.05 -13.96 -18.14
C ILE A 43 -7.07 -14.76 -17.32
N ILE A 44 -7.33 -14.37 -16.08
CA ILE A 44 -8.28 -15.07 -15.22
C ILE A 44 -9.71 -14.94 -15.78
N ALA A 45 -10.12 -13.74 -16.20
CA ALA A 45 -11.43 -13.51 -16.79
C ALA A 45 -11.64 -14.34 -18.07
N GLU A 46 -10.67 -14.35 -18.98
CA GLU A 46 -10.71 -15.13 -20.24
C GLU A 46 -10.77 -16.63 -19.98
N SER A 47 -10.28 -17.13 -18.84
CA SER A 47 -10.44 -18.52 -18.44
C SER A 47 -11.86 -18.89 -17.95
N GLY A 48 -12.73 -17.90 -17.79
CA GLY A 48 -14.08 -18.06 -17.26
C GLY A 48 -14.15 -18.31 -15.75
N ARG A 49 -13.07 -18.08 -15.01
CA ARG A 49 -13.01 -18.26 -13.55
C ARG A 49 -13.35 -16.97 -12.83
N LYS A 50 -14.00 -17.15 -11.68
CA LYS A 50 -14.26 -16.03 -10.78
C LYS A 50 -12.97 -15.51 -10.16
N GLN A 51 -12.89 -14.20 -9.97
CA GLN A 51 -11.75 -13.57 -9.27
C GLN A 51 -12.19 -12.44 -8.35
N TYR A 52 -11.44 -12.28 -7.27
CA TYR A 52 -11.33 -11.01 -6.56
C TYR A 52 -10.05 -10.31 -7.02
N VAL A 53 -10.09 -9.01 -7.21
CA VAL A 53 -8.88 -8.20 -7.32
C VAL A 53 -8.42 -7.82 -5.92
N CYS A 54 -7.13 -8.05 -5.64
CA CYS A 54 -6.58 -7.92 -4.31
C CYS A 54 -5.44 -6.87 -4.29
N PRO A 55 -5.77 -5.56 -4.28
CA PRO A 55 -4.79 -4.52 -4.07
C PRO A 55 -4.28 -4.50 -2.63
N GLY A 56 -3.33 -3.63 -2.33
CA GLY A 56 -2.83 -3.49 -0.97
C GLY A 56 -2.50 -2.06 -0.55
N VAL A 57 -2.56 -1.82 0.75
CA VAL A 57 -2.30 -0.51 1.34
C VAL A 57 -0.81 -0.19 1.54
N GLY A 58 0.09 -1.13 1.22
CA GLY A 58 1.54 -0.90 1.15
C GLY A 58 2.22 -0.64 2.49
N GLY A 59 1.72 -1.24 3.59
CA GLY A 59 2.27 -1.03 4.94
C GLY A 59 3.34 -2.03 5.36
N TRP A 60 3.30 -3.25 4.85
CA TRP A 60 4.25 -4.30 5.22
C TRP A 60 5.67 -4.01 4.72
N SER A 61 6.65 -4.44 5.49
CA SER A 61 8.08 -4.24 5.20
C SER A 61 8.55 -2.77 5.12
N HIS A 62 7.72 -1.82 5.54
CA HIS A 62 8.00 -0.39 5.51
C HIS A 62 7.84 0.25 6.90
N LEU A 63 8.49 1.40 7.11
CA LEU A 63 8.33 2.18 8.34
C LEU A 63 6.96 2.86 8.39
N MET A 64 6.42 3.20 7.22
CA MET A 64 5.04 3.65 7.03
C MET A 64 4.53 3.27 5.65
N ASN A 65 3.22 3.29 5.45
CA ASN A 65 2.60 2.92 4.18
C ASN A 65 3.12 3.77 3.01
N LEU A 66 3.39 3.12 1.88
CA LEU A 66 3.73 3.78 0.62
C LEU A 66 2.46 4.36 -0.02
N MET A 67 2.02 5.54 0.43
CA MET A 67 0.71 6.12 0.12
C MET A 67 0.44 6.24 -1.38
N ASP A 68 1.33 6.88 -2.14
CA ASP A 68 1.14 7.09 -3.58
C ASP A 68 1.10 5.77 -4.34
N ASN A 69 1.96 4.80 -3.96
CA ASN A 69 1.92 3.46 -4.55
C ASN A 69 0.60 2.74 -4.23
N ALA A 70 0.14 2.81 -2.99
CA ALA A 70 -1.09 2.16 -2.55
C ALA A 70 -2.32 2.72 -3.28
N PHE A 71 -2.45 4.04 -3.35
CA PHE A 71 -3.58 4.69 -4.02
C PHE A 71 -3.62 4.39 -5.52
N GLU A 72 -2.47 4.45 -6.21
CA GLU A 72 -2.39 4.09 -7.62
C GLU A 72 -2.70 2.60 -7.85
N ASN A 73 -2.15 1.72 -7.02
CA ASN A 73 -2.39 0.28 -7.08
C ASN A 73 -3.87 -0.05 -6.87
N ILE A 74 -4.48 0.48 -5.81
CA ILE A 74 -5.90 0.29 -5.49
C ILE A 74 -6.78 0.76 -6.65
N TYR A 75 -6.51 1.95 -7.21
CA TYR A 75 -7.25 2.48 -8.34
C TYR A 75 -7.16 1.55 -9.56
N ARG A 76 -5.96 1.14 -9.96
CA ARG A 76 -5.75 0.28 -11.13
C ARG A 76 -6.39 -1.08 -10.96
N MET A 77 -6.13 -1.75 -9.84
CA MET A 77 -6.65 -3.08 -9.59
C MET A 77 -8.18 -3.10 -9.59
N ILE A 78 -8.83 -2.13 -8.95
CA ILE A 78 -10.30 -2.04 -8.94
C ILE A 78 -10.82 -1.68 -10.34
N SER A 79 -10.18 -0.74 -11.06
CA SER A 79 -10.56 -0.42 -12.44
C SER A 79 -10.47 -1.63 -13.37
N TYR A 80 -9.45 -2.45 -13.25
CA TYR A 80 -9.30 -3.68 -14.01
C TYR A 80 -10.35 -4.72 -13.55
N GLY A 81 -10.62 -4.80 -12.24
CA GLY A 81 -11.68 -5.65 -11.72
C GLY A 81 -13.04 -5.33 -12.35
N VAL A 82 -13.39 -4.05 -12.43
CA VAL A 82 -14.63 -3.60 -13.10
C VAL A 82 -14.62 -3.95 -14.61
N LYS A 83 -13.50 -3.66 -15.28
CA LYS A 83 -13.36 -3.91 -16.72
C LYS A 83 -13.52 -5.39 -17.10
N TYR A 84 -13.12 -6.30 -16.22
CA TYR A 84 -13.08 -7.75 -16.45
C TYR A 84 -14.05 -8.53 -15.53
N ASP A 85 -15.10 -7.87 -15.05
CA ASP A 85 -16.19 -8.48 -14.28
C ASP A 85 -15.72 -9.30 -13.07
N ALA A 86 -14.70 -8.82 -12.34
CA ALA A 86 -14.32 -9.42 -11.08
C ALA A 86 -15.48 -9.36 -10.08
N ILE A 87 -15.67 -10.44 -9.30
CA ILE A 87 -16.81 -10.55 -8.39
C ILE A 87 -16.68 -9.72 -7.11
N GLY A 88 -15.49 -9.16 -6.85
CA GLY A 88 -15.25 -8.31 -5.68
C GLY A 88 -13.82 -7.83 -5.54
N VAL A 89 -13.60 -7.10 -4.45
CA VAL A 89 -12.31 -6.53 -4.05
C VAL A 89 -11.93 -7.07 -2.67
N LEU A 90 -10.70 -7.50 -2.50
CA LEU A 90 -10.09 -7.80 -1.21
C LEU A 90 -8.89 -6.88 -1.01
N ASN A 91 -9.11 -5.70 -0.44
CA ASN A 91 -8.04 -4.77 -0.13
C ASN A 91 -7.22 -5.30 1.06
N THR A 92 -5.91 -5.41 0.90
CA THR A 92 -5.05 -6.15 1.84
C THR A 92 -4.11 -5.24 2.62
N ASN A 93 -3.80 -5.65 3.85
CA ASN A 93 -2.71 -5.11 4.65
C ASN A 93 -1.93 -6.28 5.27
N TRP A 94 -0.70 -6.49 4.80
CA TRP A 94 0.15 -7.59 5.23
C TRP A 94 1.11 -7.18 6.34
N GLY A 95 1.62 -8.16 7.07
CA GLY A 95 2.52 -7.95 8.20
C GLY A 95 3.88 -8.64 8.03
N ASP A 96 4.42 -8.69 6.81
CA ASP A 96 5.70 -9.33 6.51
C ASP A 96 6.83 -8.73 7.35
N TYR A 97 7.72 -9.59 7.86
CA TYR A 97 8.78 -9.22 8.80
C TYR A 97 8.28 -8.56 10.11
N GLY A 98 7.03 -8.79 10.48
CA GLY A 98 6.36 -8.07 11.55
C GLY A 98 5.90 -6.67 11.10
N HIS A 99 4.66 -6.34 11.44
CA HIS A 99 4.06 -5.06 11.09
C HIS A 99 4.56 -3.98 12.06
N ILE A 100 5.63 -3.28 11.69
CA ILE A 100 6.27 -2.28 12.55
C ILE A 100 5.60 -0.90 12.46
N ASN A 101 5.05 -0.56 11.29
CA ASN A 101 4.38 0.72 11.12
C ASN A 101 3.07 0.80 11.89
N LEU A 102 2.60 2.02 12.09
CA LEU A 102 1.33 2.28 12.77
C LEU A 102 0.15 1.80 11.93
N LEU A 103 -0.82 1.16 12.55
CA LEU A 103 -2.04 0.72 11.86
C LEU A 103 -2.84 1.92 11.31
N SER A 104 -2.78 3.05 11.99
CA SER A 104 -3.38 4.32 11.55
C SER A 104 -2.87 4.77 10.18
N SER A 105 -1.63 4.48 9.82
CA SER A 105 -1.09 4.78 8.49
C SER A 105 -1.74 3.97 7.35
N SER A 106 -2.40 2.86 7.67
CA SER A 106 -3.13 2.03 6.69
C SER A 106 -4.56 2.51 6.44
N ILE A 107 -5.12 3.32 7.34
CA ILE A 107 -6.52 3.80 7.26
C ILE A 107 -6.81 4.52 5.93
N PRO A 108 -5.98 5.45 5.44
CA PRO A 108 -6.26 6.12 4.17
C PRO A 108 -6.42 5.17 2.98
N GLY A 109 -5.54 4.19 2.85
CA GLY A 109 -5.62 3.17 1.80
C GLY A 109 -6.85 2.26 1.95
N MET A 110 -7.23 1.91 3.19
CA MET A 110 -8.45 1.14 3.45
C MET A 110 -9.71 1.90 3.06
N ILE A 111 -9.81 3.18 3.43
CA ILE A 111 -10.94 4.04 3.08
C ILE A 111 -11.02 4.22 1.56
N TYR A 112 -9.89 4.48 0.89
CA TYR A 112 -9.88 4.64 -0.55
C TYR A 112 -10.33 3.37 -1.27
N GLY A 113 -9.85 2.20 -0.86
CA GLY A 113 -10.29 0.92 -1.39
C GLY A 113 -11.78 0.66 -1.17
N ALA A 114 -12.30 0.99 0.01
CA ALA A 114 -13.72 0.86 0.31
C ALA A 114 -14.57 1.81 -0.56
N ALA A 115 -14.17 3.07 -0.70
CA ALA A 115 -14.86 4.06 -1.51
C ALA A 115 -14.95 3.64 -3.00
N LEU A 116 -13.83 3.18 -3.58
CA LEU A 116 -13.80 2.69 -4.96
C LEU A 116 -14.57 1.37 -5.13
N SER A 117 -14.56 0.50 -4.13
CA SER A 117 -15.33 -0.75 -4.18
C SER A 117 -16.84 -0.49 -4.17
N TRP A 118 -17.26 0.57 -3.46
CA TRP A 118 -18.65 1.02 -3.44
C TRP A 118 -19.05 1.77 -4.71
N ASN A 119 -18.21 2.68 -5.16
CA ASN A 119 -18.46 3.46 -6.38
C ASN A 119 -17.17 3.54 -7.25
N PRO A 120 -16.99 2.60 -8.16
CA PRO A 120 -15.81 2.57 -9.03
C PRO A 120 -15.75 3.70 -10.06
N SER A 121 -16.80 4.53 -10.16
CA SER A 121 -16.83 5.72 -11.03
C SER A 121 -16.27 6.97 -10.36
N ILE A 122 -15.74 6.89 -9.13
CA ILE A 122 -15.07 8.01 -8.49
C ILE A 122 -13.89 8.47 -9.36
N GLU A 123 -13.86 9.78 -9.60
CA GLU A 123 -12.77 10.40 -10.35
C GLU A 123 -11.41 10.15 -9.66
N LYS A 124 -10.39 9.88 -10.47
CA LYS A 124 -9.01 9.72 -10.00
C LYS A 124 -8.41 11.07 -9.62
N ASP A 125 -8.70 11.50 -8.41
CA ASP A 125 -8.10 12.69 -7.78
C ASP A 125 -7.60 12.33 -6.37
N PHE A 126 -6.33 11.98 -6.27
CA PHE A 126 -5.74 11.59 -4.98
C PHE A 126 -5.66 12.76 -4.01
N ASN A 127 -5.41 13.98 -4.50
CA ASN A 127 -5.34 15.16 -3.63
C ASN A 127 -6.69 15.45 -2.98
N LYS A 128 -7.77 15.34 -3.75
CA LYS A 128 -9.12 15.47 -3.23
C LYS A 128 -9.40 14.38 -2.19
N MET A 129 -9.03 13.13 -2.49
CA MET A 129 -9.25 12.01 -1.57
C MET A 129 -8.43 12.17 -0.28
N TYR A 130 -7.17 12.60 -0.35
CA TYR A 130 -6.34 12.90 0.81
C TYR A 130 -6.98 13.96 1.70
N LYS A 131 -7.48 15.04 1.09
CA LYS A 131 -8.17 16.09 1.80
C LYS A 131 -9.46 15.58 2.47
N ASP A 132 -10.28 14.86 1.74
CA ASP A 132 -11.56 14.36 2.25
C ASP A 132 -11.33 13.38 3.42
N ILE A 133 -10.36 12.47 3.32
CA ILE A 133 -10.00 11.55 4.41
C ILE A 133 -9.44 12.32 5.62
N SER A 134 -8.57 13.31 5.40
CA SER A 134 -8.05 14.14 6.50
C SER A 134 -9.18 14.80 7.30
N ILE A 135 -10.17 15.34 6.61
CA ILE A 135 -11.30 16.04 7.27
C ILE A 135 -12.25 15.04 7.92
N LEU A 136 -12.68 14.01 7.20
CA LEU A 136 -13.80 13.16 7.61
C LEU A 136 -13.38 12.08 8.62
N GLU A 137 -12.19 11.48 8.44
CA GLU A 137 -11.72 10.41 9.31
C GLU A 137 -10.86 10.93 10.45
N PHE A 138 -9.94 11.84 10.15
CA PHE A 138 -8.97 12.33 11.13
C PHE A 138 -9.37 13.67 11.77
N GLY A 139 -10.51 14.26 11.43
CA GLY A 139 -10.97 15.51 12.03
C GLY A 139 -10.05 16.72 11.76
N ASP A 140 -9.13 16.58 10.82
CA ASP A 140 -8.24 17.66 10.40
C ASP A 140 -8.99 18.66 9.51
N SER A 141 -9.45 19.76 10.09
CA SER A 141 -10.20 20.79 9.37
C SER A 141 -9.40 21.48 8.25
N SER A 142 -8.07 21.41 8.29
CA SER A 142 -7.21 21.93 7.21
C SER A 142 -7.20 21.01 5.98
N GLY A 143 -7.48 19.71 6.18
CA GLY A 143 -7.45 18.69 5.14
C GLY A 143 -6.05 18.34 4.64
N THR A 144 -5.02 18.49 5.48
CA THR A 144 -3.61 18.36 5.08
C THR A 144 -2.93 17.10 5.60
N LEU A 145 -3.44 16.46 6.65
CA LEU A 145 -2.78 15.33 7.32
C LEU A 145 -2.34 14.23 6.36
N VAL A 146 -3.27 13.69 5.55
CA VAL A 146 -2.95 12.56 4.67
C VAL A 146 -1.96 12.97 3.58
N SER A 147 -2.00 14.24 3.12
CA SER A 147 -0.98 14.76 2.19
C SER A 147 0.41 14.84 2.83
N LEU A 148 0.49 15.23 4.11
CA LEU A 148 1.76 15.23 4.86
C LEU A 148 2.29 13.80 5.04
N LEU A 149 1.42 12.85 5.36
CA LEU A 149 1.80 11.43 5.46
C LEU A 149 2.26 10.87 4.09
N ALA A 150 1.61 11.25 2.99
CA ALA A 150 2.03 10.86 1.65
C ALA A 150 3.42 11.42 1.31
N GLU A 151 3.70 12.67 1.67
CA GLU A 151 5.04 13.25 1.49
C GLU A 151 6.09 12.58 2.38
N LEU A 152 5.76 12.31 3.64
CA LEU A 152 6.65 11.61 4.57
C LEU A 152 6.98 10.20 4.06
N SER A 153 6.02 9.49 3.49
CA SER A 153 6.20 8.13 2.95
C SER A 153 7.26 8.04 1.84
N LYS A 154 7.50 9.12 1.12
CA LYS A 154 8.52 9.20 0.05
C LYS A 154 9.96 9.23 0.58
N SER A 155 10.13 9.45 1.88
CA SER A 155 11.46 9.59 2.50
C SER A 155 12.06 8.25 2.97
N GLN A 156 11.48 7.12 2.60
CA GLN A 156 11.90 5.77 3.00
C GLN A 156 12.90 5.18 2.01
N GLU A 157 14.13 5.69 1.92
CA GLU A 157 15.20 5.10 1.09
C GLU A 157 15.60 3.71 1.61
N PHE A 158 15.67 3.55 2.93
CA PHE A 158 15.84 2.26 3.59
C PHE A 158 14.62 2.00 4.47
N GLY A 159 13.93 0.90 4.20
CA GLY A 159 12.76 0.49 4.94
C GLY A 159 13.07 -0.56 6.02
N TRP A 160 12.02 -1.04 6.64
CA TRP A 160 12.11 -2.09 7.66
C TRP A 160 12.67 -3.40 7.11
N SER A 161 12.33 -3.77 5.89
CA SER A 161 12.85 -4.99 5.25
C SER A 161 14.37 -4.99 5.14
N GLU A 162 15.00 -3.87 4.77
CA GLU A 162 16.45 -3.76 4.70
C GLU A 162 17.11 -3.95 6.06
N LEU A 163 16.52 -3.41 7.12
CA LEU A 163 17.02 -3.55 8.48
C LEU A 163 16.93 -5.01 8.95
N VAL A 164 15.80 -5.69 8.71
CA VAL A 164 15.62 -7.12 9.05
C VAL A 164 16.58 -8.00 8.23
N ILE A 165 16.71 -7.75 6.94
CA ILE A 165 17.63 -8.47 6.08
C ILE A 165 19.08 -8.29 6.55
N TRP A 166 19.48 -7.08 6.89
CA TRP A 166 20.80 -6.82 7.45
C TRP A 166 21.03 -7.57 8.76
N LYS A 167 20.07 -7.55 9.65
CA LYS A 167 20.18 -8.19 10.97
C LYS A 167 20.22 -9.71 10.89
N GLU A 168 19.34 -10.31 10.09
CA GLU A 168 19.07 -11.74 10.12
C GLU A 168 19.72 -12.51 8.98
N LYS A 169 19.83 -11.93 7.79
CA LYS A 169 20.22 -12.65 6.57
C LYS A 169 21.54 -12.23 5.97
N PHE A 170 22.13 -11.12 6.42
CA PHE A 170 23.36 -10.57 5.85
C PHE A 170 24.53 -11.55 5.85
N ASN A 171 24.67 -12.37 6.91
CA ASN A 171 25.75 -13.35 7.04
C ASN A 171 25.34 -14.77 6.60
N THR A 172 24.10 -15.00 6.22
CA THR A 172 23.58 -16.34 5.92
C THR A 172 23.16 -16.53 4.45
N ASN A 173 23.02 -15.44 3.70
CA ASN A 173 22.63 -15.46 2.31
C ASN A 173 23.43 -14.45 1.49
N GLU A 174 24.38 -14.95 0.70
CA GLU A 174 25.32 -14.12 -0.06
C GLU A 174 24.62 -13.26 -1.15
N HIS A 175 23.57 -13.78 -1.79
CA HIS A 175 22.82 -13.03 -2.79
C HIS A 175 22.12 -11.82 -2.15
N ILE A 176 21.39 -12.03 -1.08
CA ILE A 176 20.69 -10.97 -0.33
C ILE A 176 21.68 -9.93 0.22
N LYS A 177 22.82 -10.40 0.75
CA LYS A 177 23.90 -9.52 1.20
C LYS A 177 24.40 -8.62 0.08
N ASN A 178 24.66 -9.18 -1.09
CA ASN A 178 25.17 -8.43 -2.23
C ASN A 178 24.15 -7.40 -2.76
N GLU A 179 22.86 -7.73 -2.74
CA GLU A 179 21.80 -6.77 -3.09
C GLU A 179 21.75 -5.60 -2.10
N LEU A 180 21.77 -5.88 -0.80
CA LEU A 180 21.77 -4.84 0.22
C LEU A 180 23.02 -3.94 0.13
N ILE A 181 24.22 -4.54 -0.06
CA ILE A 181 25.45 -3.78 -0.26
C ILE A 181 25.37 -2.90 -1.51
N ARG A 182 24.77 -3.40 -2.60
CA ARG A 182 24.56 -2.61 -3.82
C ARG A 182 23.65 -1.40 -3.52
N LYS A 183 22.53 -1.60 -2.85
CA LYS A 183 21.61 -0.52 -2.46
C LYS A 183 22.32 0.53 -1.61
N MET A 184 23.07 0.10 -0.60
CA MET A 184 23.86 1.00 0.24
C MET A 184 24.92 1.80 -0.52
N LYS A 185 25.59 1.18 -1.52
CA LYS A 185 26.59 1.86 -2.35
C LYS A 185 26.00 2.85 -3.34
N THR A 186 24.75 2.65 -3.76
CA THR A 186 24.07 3.54 -4.69
C THR A 186 23.35 4.68 -3.99
N ALA A 187 23.09 4.55 -2.68
CA ALA A 187 22.50 5.61 -1.87
C ALA A 187 23.45 6.82 -1.81
N LYS A 188 22.92 7.99 -2.13
CA LYS A 188 23.67 9.23 -2.16
C LYS A 188 23.47 9.98 -0.83
N ILE A 189 24.54 10.18 -0.10
CA ILE A 189 24.51 10.81 1.24
C ILE A 189 23.85 12.20 1.20
N HIS A 190 24.06 12.99 0.14
CA HIS A 190 23.43 14.30 0.04
C HIS A 190 21.91 14.21 -0.16
N GLU A 191 21.42 13.23 -0.92
CA GLU A 191 19.98 12.99 -1.07
C GLU A 191 19.35 12.57 0.28
N LEU A 192 20.05 11.75 1.08
CA LEU A 192 19.58 11.38 2.42
C LEU A 192 19.50 12.58 3.37
N LYS A 193 20.45 13.53 3.28
CA LYS A 193 20.40 14.77 4.07
C LYS A 193 19.21 15.65 3.66
N GLU A 194 18.97 15.80 2.35
CA GLU A 194 17.82 16.53 1.84
C GLU A 194 16.49 15.88 2.29
N GLN A 195 16.43 14.54 2.32
CA GLN A 195 15.27 13.83 2.85
C GLN A 195 15.10 14.08 4.35
N GLN A 196 16.18 14.05 5.13
CA GLN A 196 16.13 14.38 6.56
C GLN A 196 15.57 15.79 6.80
N GLU A 197 16.04 16.79 6.04
CA GLU A 197 15.50 18.15 6.14
C GLU A 197 14.01 18.24 5.78
N LYS A 198 13.56 17.45 4.81
CA LYS A 198 12.12 17.36 4.48
C LYS A 198 11.32 16.72 5.61
N ILE A 199 11.82 15.65 6.20
CA ILE A 199 11.19 14.98 7.34
C ILE A 199 11.00 15.97 8.50
N LEU A 200 12.04 16.70 8.89
CA LEU A 200 11.96 17.69 9.96
C LEU A 200 10.92 18.80 9.69
N LYS A 201 10.79 19.24 8.43
CA LYS A 201 9.77 20.22 8.06
C LYS A 201 8.35 19.64 8.09
N ILE A 202 8.19 18.34 7.80
CA ILE A 202 6.90 17.67 7.91
C ILE A 202 6.54 17.46 9.37
N GLU A 203 7.48 17.07 10.21
CA GLU A 203 7.34 16.93 11.66
C GLU A 203 6.81 18.25 12.27
N GLU A 204 7.47 19.38 11.99
CA GLU A 204 7.00 20.71 12.44
C GLU A 204 5.54 21.00 12.02
N LYS A 205 5.17 20.62 10.80
CA LYS A 205 3.78 20.80 10.32
C LYS A 205 2.80 19.88 11.05
N LEU A 206 3.18 18.64 11.36
CA LEU A 206 2.36 17.71 12.11
C LEU A 206 2.19 18.17 13.56
N GLU A 207 3.24 18.73 14.18
CA GLU A 207 3.16 19.33 15.51
C GLU A 207 2.15 20.49 15.53
N ASN A 208 2.25 21.42 14.58
CA ASN A 208 1.30 22.52 14.45
C ASN A 208 -0.14 22.01 14.24
N LEU A 209 -0.31 21.02 13.37
CA LEU A 209 -1.61 20.40 13.13
C LEU A 209 -2.18 19.75 14.40
N SER A 210 -1.34 19.05 15.19
CA SER A 210 -1.73 18.47 16.47
C SER A 210 -2.17 19.52 17.47
N HIS A 211 -1.50 20.68 17.50
CA HIS A 211 -1.90 21.80 18.37
C HIS A 211 -3.26 22.39 17.98
N ASP A 212 -3.52 22.53 16.68
CA ASP A 212 -4.74 23.14 16.16
C ASP A 212 -5.96 22.21 16.20
N THR A 213 -5.72 20.89 16.29
CA THR A 213 -6.75 19.87 16.32
C THR A 213 -7.43 19.84 17.70
N LYS A 214 -8.75 20.02 17.72
CA LYS A 214 -9.55 20.06 18.97
C LYS A 214 -10.03 18.70 19.43
N ASP A 215 -10.26 17.78 18.51
CA ASP A 215 -10.69 16.42 18.81
C ASP A 215 -9.55 15.60 19.41
N THR A 216 -9.77 15.04 20.61
CA THR A 216 -8.72 14.31 21.36
C THR A 216 -8.24 13.09 20.61
N LYS A 217 -9.16 12.29 20.01
CA LYS A 217 -8.81 11.08 19.28
C LYS A 217 -7.98 11.41 18.05
N SER A 218 -8.40 12.40 17.28
CA SER A 218 -7.67 12.86 16.10
C SER A 218 -6.28 13.39 16.47
N LYS A 219 -6.20 14.14 17.59
CA LYS A 219 -4.91 14.62 18.11
C LYS A 219 -3.96 13.48 18.49
N GLU A 220 -4.45 12.46 19.18
CA GLU A 220 -3.67 11.27 19.53
C GLU A 220 -3.13 10.57 18.26
N ILE A 221 -3.97 10.39 17.25
CA ILE A 221 -3.54 9.79 15.97
C ILE A 221 -2.47 10.65 15.27
N ILE A 222 -2.62 11.97 15.24
CA ILE A 222 -1.61 12.86 14.65
C ILE A 222 -0.29 12.74 15.41
N GLN A 223 -0.34 12.67 16.74
CA GLN A 223 0.85 12.52 17.58
C GLN A 223 1.60 11.20 17.36
N GLU A 224 0.92 10.13 16.91
CA GLU A 224 1.59 8.88 16.54
C GLU A 224 2.61 9.06 15.41
N PHE A 225 2.45 10.07 14.56
CA PHE A 225 3.34 10.34 13.42
C PHE A 225 4.44 11.38 13.73
N ILE A 226 4.47 11.92 14.94
CA ILE A 226 5.47 12.89 15.41
C ILE A 226 6.46 12.12 16.30
N VAL A 227 7.45 11.44 15.69
CA VAL A 227 8.49 10.70 16.46
C VAL A 227 9.83 10.77 15.73
#